data_bf3506c1fcb382ff713049263b3626a6
#
_entry.id   bf3506c1fcb382ff713049263b3626a6
#
_cell.length_a   1.000
_cell.length_b   1.000
_cell.length_c   1.000
_cell.angle_alpha   90.00
_cell.angle_beta   90.00
_cell.angle_gamma   90.00
#
_symmetry.space_group_name_H-M   'P 1'
#
loop_
_entity.id
_entity.type
_entity.pdbx_description
1 polymer ?
#
loop_
_entity_poly.entity_id
_entity_poly.type
_entity_poly.pdbx_seq_one_letter_code
_entity_poly.pdbx_strand_id
1 'polypeptide(L)'
;MKRILAITLLCTAVALVVSSQAKDVPNDVQQALIALDKAWGQSGGDTAKLDKIIGDHVLAVGPKGEAQDKQQLVATNAAASAGVQNASYTPDEYKFEMLSPDVVVMTHRGTTKGMKDGKEVTESHRSLHVFQKEGGRWQVVANAQLPIEK
;
A
#
# COMPACT_ATOMS: atom_id res chain seq x y z
N MET A 1 16.68 71.75 12.06
CA MET A 1 15.57 70.96 11.55
C MET A 1 16.15 69.72 10.81
N LYS A 2 16.18 68.53 11.47
CA LYS A 2 16.71 67.28 10.88
C LYS A 2 15.50 66.44 10.43
N ARG A 3 15.37 66.22 9.12
CA ARG A 3 14.33 65.34 8.53
C ARG A 3 14.84 63.90 8.55
N ILE A 4 14.18 63.06 9.33
CA ILE A 4 14.43 61.61 9.37
C ILE A 4 13.57 61.00 8.25
N LEU A 5 14.22 60.40 7.26
CA LEU A 5 13.58 59.67 6.17
C LEU A 5 13.40 58.22 6.63
N ALA A 6 12.16 57.81 6.91
CA ALA A 6 11.83 56.42 7.22
C ALA A 6 11.69 55.65 5.89
N ILE A 7 12.58 54.71 5.65
CA ILE A 7 12.49 53.77 4.53
C ILE A 7 11.73 52.56 5.02
N THR A 8 10.48 52.40 4.56
CA THR A 8 9.64 51.23 4.83
C THR A 8 10.03 50.15 3.82
N LEU A 9 10.73 49.12 4.29
CA LEU A 9 11.09 47.95 3.48
C LEU A 9 9.88 47.03 3.42
N LEU A 10 9.19 46.98 2.27
CA LEU A 10 8.05 46.09 2.00
C LEU A 10 8.61 44.73 1.57
N CYS A 11 8.68 43.75 2.50
CA CYS A 11 9.02 42.38 2.18
C CYS A 11 7.80 41.69 1.58
N THR A 12 7.74 41.60 0.26
CA THR A 12 6.79 40.72 -0.45
C THR A 12 7.26 39.27 -0.36
N ALA A 13 6.66 38.49 0.56
CA ALA A 13 6.84 37.07 0.60
C ALA A 13 6.08 36.44 -0.60
N VAL A 14 6.80 36.03 -1.63
CA VAL A 14 6.24 35.22 -2.71
C VAL A 14 6.10 33.80 -2.19
N ALA A 15 4.89 33.43 -1.79
CA ALA A 15 4.55 32.05 -1.48
C ALA A 15 4.54 31.26 -2.81
N LEU A 16 5.60 30.48 -3.07
CA LEU A 16 5.64 29.49 -4.12
C LEU A 16 4.64 28.37 -3.72
N VAL A 17 3.43 28.45 -4.26
CA VAL A 17 2.49 27.32 -4.23
C VAL A 17 3.05 26.27 -5.19
N VAL A 18 3.81 25.31 -4.65
CA VAL A 18 4.18 24.11 -5.39
C VAL A 18 2.92 23.30 -5.56
N SER A 19 2.25 23.46 -6.69
CA SER A 19 1.16 22.57 -7.12
C SER A 19 1.78 21.22 -7.40
N SER A 20 1.65 20.27 -6.46
CA SER A 20 1.98 18.87 -6.69
C SER A 20 0.94 18.34 -7.66
N GLN A 21 1.23 18.39 -8.96
CA GLN A 21 0.45 17.63 -9.93
C GLN A 21 0.77 16.15 -9.70
N ALA A 22 -0.27 15.35 -9.44
CA ALA A 22 -0.18 13.90 -9.45
C ALA A 22 0.49 13.47 -10.76
N LYS A 23 1.61 12.78 -10.65
CA LYS A 23 2.31 12.24 -11.83
C LYS A 23 1.77 10.86 -12.11
N ASP A 24 1.45 10.58 -13.37
CA ASP A 24 1.10 9.24 -13.80
C ASP A 24 2.21 8.26 -13.42
N VAL A 25 1.84 7.14 -12.80
CA VAL A 25 2.80 6.09 -12.45
C VAL A 25 3.25 5.40 -13.74
N PRO A 26 4.55 5.31 -14.06
CA PRO A 26 5.04 4.62 -15.25
C PRO A 26 4.54 3.18 -15.32
N ASN A 27 4.24 2.69 -16.52
CA ASN A 27 3.63 1.37 -16.70
C ASN A 27 4.49 0.22 -16.16
N ASP A 28 5.81 0.30 -16.31
CA ASP A 28 6.76 -0.68 -15.75
C ASP A 28 6.71 -0.74 -14.23
N VAL A 29 6.55 0.42 -13.57
CA VAL A 29 6.35 0.51 -12.11
C VAL A 29 5.00 -0.11 -11.74
N GLN A 30 3.90 0.25 -12.43
CA GLN A 30 2.60 -0.35 -12.17
C GLN A 30 2.66 -1.88 -12.26
N GLN A 31 3.26 -2.43 -13.32
CA GLN A 31 3.40 -3.88 -13.49
C GLN A 31 4.24 -4.53 -12.38
N ALA A 32 5.31 -3.87 -11.93
CA ALA A 32 6.11 -4.36 -10.81
C ALA A 32 5.30 -4.43 -9.51
N LEU A 33 4.50 -3.39 -9.21
CA LEU A 33 3.67 -3.35 -8.01
C LEU A 33 2.52 -4.36 -8.07
N ILE A 34 1.88 -4.54 -9.24
CA ILE A 34 0.87 -5.58 -9.46
C ILE A 34 1.48 -6.98 -9.25
N ALA A 35 2.71 -7.20 -9.70
CA ALA A 35 3.39 -8.48 -9.50
C ALA A 35 3.65 -8.76 -8.02
N LEU A 36 4.05 -7.74 -7.23
CA LEU A 36 4.22 -7.87 -5.78
C LEU A 36 2.91 -8.16 -5.06
N ASP A 37 1.83 -7.48 -5.42
CA ASP A 37 0.50 -7.72 -4.86
C ASP A 37 0.00 -9.15 -5.15
N LYS A 38 0.15 -9.60 -6.39
CA LYS A 38 -0.16 -10.99 -6.77
C LYS A 38 0.68 -11.99 -5.98
N ALA A 39 1.98 -11.74 -5.83
CA ALA A 39 2.88 -12.60 -5.07
C ALA A 39 2.47 -12.64 -3.58
N TRP A 40 1.99 -11.52 -3.02
CA TRP A 40 1.42 -11.49 -1.68
C TRP A 40 0.17 -12.36 -1.57
N GLY A 41 -0.84 -12.09 -2.40
CA GLY A 41 -2.12 -12.83 -2.37
C GLY A 41 -1.98 -14.32 -2.69
N GLN A 42 -0.96 -14.70 -3.44
CA GLN A 42 -0.63 -16.08 -3.79
C GLN A 42 0.41 -16.71 -2.86
N SER A 43 0.83 -16.02 -1.80
CA SER A 43 1.83 -16.54 -0.88
C SER A 43 1.38 -17.82 -0.15
N GLY A 44 0.06 -18.00 0.02
CA GLY A 44 -0.50 -19.13 0.77
C GLY A 44 -0.07 -19.12 2.25
N GLY A 45 0.30 -17.96 2.78
CA GLY A 45 0.81 -17.80 4.14
C GLY A 45 2.29 -18.14 4.30
N ASP A 46 3.03 -18.34 3.21
CA ASP A 46 4.49 -18.52 3.22
C ASP A 46 5.17 -17.26 3.78
N THR A 47 5.64 -17.34 5.03
CA THR A 47 6.22 -16.23 5.75
C THR A 47 7.51 -15.72 5.10
N ALA A 48 8.29 -16.59 4.46
CA ALA A 48 9.53 -16.20 3.80
C ALA A 48 9.29 -15.40 2.51
N LYS A 49 8.15 -15.66 1.82
CA LYS A 49 7.71 -14.83 0.68
C LYS A 49 7.19 -13.48 1.15
N LEU A 50 6.36 -13.48 2.20
CA LEU A 50 5.80 -12.26 2.78
C LEU A 50 6.89 -11.33 3.31
N ASP A 51 7.92 -11.88 3.95
CA ASP A 51 9.04 -11.13 4.51
C ASP A 51 9.80 -10.30 3.45
N LYS A 52 9.86 -10.79 2.21
CA LYS A 52 10.52 -10.09 1.09
C LYS A 52 9.67 -8.96 0.50
N ILE A 53 8.35 -9.03 0.65
CA ILE A 53 7.39 -8.07 0.09
C ILE A 53 7.11 -6.96 1.09
N ILE A 54 7.03 -7.31 2.38
CA ILE A 54 6.68 -6.40 3.46
C ILE A 54 7.96 -5.76 4.00
N GLY A 55 8.00 -4.43 4.04
CA GLY A 55 9.12 -3.66 4.58
C GLY A 55 9.26 -3.82 6.10
N ASP A 56 10.48 -3.63 6.63
CA ASP A 56 10.77 -3.85 8.05
C ASP A 56 10.05 -2.89 9.00
N HIS A 57 9.71 -1.70 8.51
CA HIS A 57 9.02 -0.65 9.27
C HIS A 57 7.57 -0.44 8.80
N VAL A 58 6.92 -1.49 8.29
CA VAL A 58 5.54 -1.40 7.84
C VAL A 58 4.60 -0.97 8.96
N LEU A 59 3.64 -0.09 8.63
CA LEU A 59 2.48 0.21 9.45
C LEU A 59 1.25 -0.36 8.77
N ALA A 60 0.57 -1.30 9.42
CA ALA A 60 -0.62 -1.91 8.87
C ALA A 60 -1.84 -1.74 9.78
N VAL A 61 -3.02 -1.73 9.15
CA VAL A 61 -4.30 -1.83 9.84
C VAL A 61 -4.95 -3.13 9.41
N GLY A 62 -5.16 -4.00 10.36
CA GLY A 62 -5.80 -5.28 10.15
C GLY A 62 -7.32 -5.18 9.96
N PRO A 63 -7.99 -6.28 9.58
CA PRO A 63 -9.42 -6.29 9.23
C PRO A 63 -10.36 -5.94 10.39
N LYS A 64 -9.87 -5.94 11.63
CA LYS A 64 -10.64 -5.54 12.84
C LYS A 64 -10.26 -4.13 13.34
N GLY A 65 -9.45 -3.39 12.57
CA GLY A 65 -8.98 -2.05 12.92
C GLY A 65 -7.75 -2.02 13.84
N GLU A 66 -7.15 -3.17 14.16
CA GLU A 66 -5.94 -3.24 14.96
C GLU A 66 -4.72 -2.75 14.18
N ALA A 67 -3.84 -2.00 14.86
CA ALA A 67 -2.53 -1.64 14.30
C ALA A 67 -1.59 -2.84 14.34
N GLN A 68 -0.85 -3.06 13.26
CA GLN A 68 0.05 -4.20 13.11
C GLN A 68 1.43 -3.74 12.64
N ASP A 69 2.47 -4.29 13.24
CA ASP A 69 3.84 -4.29 12.74
C ASP A 69 4.06 -5.42 11.71
N LYS A 70 5.29 -5.54 11.20
CA LYS A 70 5.65 -6.58 10.21
C LYS A 70 5.37 -8.00 10.73
N GLN A 71 5.77 -8.31 11.95
CA GLN A 71 5.60 -9.64 12.51
C GLN A 71 4.12 -10.01 12.66
N GLN A 72 3.33 -9.07 13.15
CA GLN A 72 1.88 -9.23 13.30
C GLN A 72 1.18 -9.36 11.96
N LEU A 73 1.55 -8.53 10.97
CA LEU A 73 0.97 -8.59 9.62
C LEU A 73 1.29 -9.92 8.93
N VAL A 74 2.53 -10.40 9.01
CA VAL A 74 2.94 -11.70 8.46
C VAL A 74 2.17 -12.84 9.14
N ALA A 75 2.06 -12.81 10.47
CA ALA A 75 1.31 -13.82 11.23
C ALA A 75 -0.18 -13.82 10.88
N THR A 76 -0.80 -12.64 10.72
CA THR A 76 -2.20 -12.51 10.32
C THR A 76 -2.44 -13.11 8.93
N ASN A 77 -1.56 -12.84 7.96
CA ASN A 77 -1.67 -13.41 6.61
C ASN A 77 -1.50 -14.94 6.62
N ALA A 78 -0.56 -15.46 7.40
CA ALA A 78 -0.37 -16.90 7.56
C ALA A 78 -1.61 -17.56 8.17
N ALA A 79 -2.19 -16.96 9.22
CA ALA A 79 -3.40 -17.47 9.87
C ALA A 79 -4.64 -17.41 8.94
N ALA A 80 -4.79 -16.34 8.14
CA ALA A 80 -5.89 -16.23 7.18
C ALA A 80 -5.84 -17.30 6.09
N SER A 81 -4.63 -17.70 5.68
CA SER A 81 -4.42 -18.76 4.67
C SER A 81 -4.55 -20.17 5.24
N ALA A 82 -4.48 -20.32 6.56
CA ALA A 82 -4.55 -21.64 7.21
C ALA A 82 -5.91 -22.30 7.01
N GLY A 83 -5.89 -23.57 6.57
CA GLY A 83 -7.10 -24.36 6.36
C GLY A 83 -7.87 -24.07 5.07
N VAL A 84 -7.41 -23.12 4.25
CA VAL A 84 -8.00 -22.89 2.91
C VAL A 84 -7.28 -23.75 1.89
N GLN A 85 -8.01 -24.68 1.28
CA GLN A 85 -7.50 -25.57 0.23
C GLN A 85 -7.86 -25.03 -1.15
N ASN A 86 -7.00 -25.30 -2.14
CA ASN A 86 -7.21 -24.90 -3.54
C ASN A 86 -7.49 -23.39 -3.67
N ALA A 87 -6.83 -22.58 -2.85
CA ALA A 87 -7.00 -21.13 -2.87
C ALA A 87 -6.55 -20.54 -4.21
N SER A 88 -7.39 -19.67 -4.77
CA SER A 88 -7.05 -18.81 -5.90
C SER A 88 -7.25 -17.36 -5.50
N TYR A 89 -6.33 -16.50 -5.88
CA TYR A 89 -6.40 -15.07 -5.65
C TYR A 89 -6.48 -14.33 -6.98
N THR A 90 -7.48 -13.47 -7.13
CA THR A 90 -7.72 -12.66 -8.31
C THR A 90 -7.83 -11.20 -7.89
N PRO A 91 -6.80 -10.38 -8.15
CA PRO A 91 -6.86 -8.94 -7.94
C PRO A 91 -7.31 -8.22 -9.21
N ASP A 92 -8.09 -7.14 -9.01
CA ASP A 92 -8.56 -6.24 -10.07
C ASP A 92 -8.79 -4.82 -9.55
N GLU A 93 -9.33 -3.93 -10.40
CA GLU A 93 -9.67 -2.54 -10.06
C GLU A 93 -8.49 -1.73 -9.49
N TYR A 94 -7.31 -1.93 -10.03
CA TYR A 94 -6.11 -1.21 -9.61
C TYR A 94 -6.20 0.28 -9.90
N LYS A 95 -5.82 1.09 -8.90
CA LYS A 95 -5.60 2.54 -9.04
C LYS A 95 -4.27 2.89 -8.37
N PHE A 96 -3.54 3.79 -8.99
CA PHE A 96 -2.21 4.19 -8.56
C PHE A 96 -2.10 5.69 -8.42
N GLU A 97 -1.28 6.13 -7.46
CA GLU A 97 -0.87 7.52 -7.25
C GLU A 97 0.62 7.56 -6.93
N MET A 98 1.40 8.30 -7.70
CA MET A 98 2.82 8.50 -7.43
C MET A 98 3.01 9.70 -6.53
N LEU A 99 3.45 9.48 -5.29
CA LEU A 99 3.76 10.55 -4.34
C LEU A 99 5.18 11.09 -4.53
N SER A 100 6.11 10.22 -4.90
CA SER A 100 7.50 10.56 -5.26
C SER A 100 8.06 9.48 -6.19
N PRO A 101 9.26 9.65 -6.80
CA PRO A 101 9.87 8.61 -7.64
C PRO A 101 10.03 7.25 -6.96
N ASP A 102 10.09 7.24 -5.64
CA ASP A 102 10.30 6.05 -4.82
C ASP A 102 9.11 5.70 -3.92
N VAL A 103 7.96 6.39 -4.04
CA VAL A 103 6.77 6.14 -3.23
C VAL A 103 5.52 6.15 -4.10
N VAL A 104 4.79 5.04 -4.09
CA VAL A 104 3.52 4.87 -4.81
C VAL A 104 2.45 4.36 -3.86
N VAL A 105 1.27 4.97 -3.92
CA VAL A 105 0.05 4.46 -3.30
C VAL A 105 -0.74 3.66 -4.33
N MET A 106 -1.23 2.51 -3.94
CA MET A 106 -2.05 1.64 -4.78
C MET A 106 -3.29 1.19 -4.03
N THR A 107 -4.43 1.21 -4.69
CA THR A 107 -5.63 0.51 -4.21
C THR A 107 -6.05 -0.54 -5.23
N HIS A 108 -6.64 -1.63 -4.74
CA HIS A 108 -7.19 -2.68 -5.59
C HIS A 108 -8.31 -3.43 -4.86
N ARG A 109 -9.10 -4.20 -5.61
CA ARG A 109 -9.97 -5.24 -5.06
C ARG A 109 -9.25 -6.58 -5.17
N GLY A 110 -9.17 -7.32 -4.07
CA GLY A 110 -8.72 -8.70 -4.04
C GLY A 110 -9.90 -9.64 -3.83
N THR A 111 -9.95 -10.74 -4.57
CA THR A 111 -10.94 -11.81 -4.37
C THR A 111 -10.21 -13.13 -4.20
N THR A 112 -10.44 -13.78 -3.06
CA THR A 112 -9.93 -15.11 -2.77
C THR A 112 -11.09 -16.09 -2.85
N LYS A 113 -10.89 -17.22 -3.57
CA LYS A 113 -11.80 -18.36 -3.62
C LYS A 113 -11.04 -19.58 -3.16
N GLY A 114 -11.72 -20.51 -2.49
CA GLY A 114 -11.10 -21.75 -2.03
C GLY A 114 -12.11 -22.65 -1.32
N MET A 115 -11.61 -23.71 -0.72
CA MET A 115 -12.39 -24.64 0.09
C MET A 115 -11.96 -24.53 1.55
N LYS A 116 -12.90 -24.32 2.47
CA LYS A 116 -12.68 -24.33 3.91
C LYS A 116 -13.74 -25.23 4.56
N ASP A 117 -13.29 -26.19 5.36
CA ASP A 117 -14.18 -27.17 6.03
C ASP A 117 -15.15 -27.87 5.07
N GLY A 118 -14.68 -28.19 3.85
CA GLY A 118 -15.49 -28.86 2.81
C GLY A 118 -16.51 -27.96 2.10
N LYS A 119 -16.49 -26.64 2.34
CA LYS A 119 -17.40 -25.67 1.71
C LYS A 119 -16.61 -24.66 0.85
N GLU A 120 -17.21 -24.28 -0.27
CA GLU A 120 -16.67 -23.15 -1.04
C GLU A 120 -16.76 -21.85 -0.24
N VAL A 121 -15.66 -21.13 -0.20
CA VAL A 121 -15.57 -19.77 0.35
C VAL A 121 -15.13 -18.79 -0.72
N THR A 122 -15.75 -17.62 -0.72
CA THR A 122 -15.35 -16.49 -1.55
C THR A 122 -15.34 -15.27 -0.66
N GLU A 123 -14.15 -14.67 -0.54
CA GLU A 123 -13.93 -13.45 0.25
C GLU A 123 -13.37 -12.37 -0.66
N SER A 124 -13.91 -11.16 -0.54
CA SER A 124 -13.41 -9.98 -1.27
C SER A 124 -13.05 -8.88 -0.29
N HIS A 125 -12.02 -8.15 -0.62
CA HIS A 125 -11.55 -7.03 0.18
C HIS A 125 -11.09 -5.87 -0.71
N ARG A 126 -11.10 -4.66 -0.15
CA ARG A 126 -10.45 -3.48 -0.70
C ARG A 126 -9.15 -3.26 0.07
N SER A 127 -8.05 -3.23 -0.64
CA SER A 127 -6.75 -2.92 -0.05
C SER A 127 -6.26 -1.53 -0.45
N LEU A 128 -5.50 -0.92 0.44
CA LEU A 128 -4.65 0.23 0.18
C LEU A 128 -3.24 -0.15 0.59
N HIS A 129 -2.30 -0.05 -0.34
CA HIS A 129 -0.88 -0.27 -0.10
C HIS A 129 -0.11 1.02 -0.37
N VAL A 130 0.86 1.31 0.47
CA VAL A 130 1.94 2.26 0.16
C VAL A 130 3.19 1.46 -0.10
N PHE A 131 3.72 1.59 -1.31
CA PHE A 131 4.99 1.00 -1.69
C PHE A 131 6.09 2.04 -1.61
N GLN A 132 7.24 1.64 -1.08
CA GLN A 132 8.46 2.41 -1.10
C GLN A 132 9.56 1.61 -1.78
N LYS A 133 10.35 2.28 -2.62
CA LYS A 133 11.52 1.69 -3.25
C LYS A 133 12.74 1.99 -2.40
N GLU A 134 13.36 0.95 -1.87
CA GLU A 134 14.55 1.02 -1.05
C GLU A 134 15.59 0.02 -1.54
N GLY A 135 16.83 0.48 -1.71
CA GLY A 135 17.90 -0.37 -2.27
C GLY A 135 17.56 -0.98 -3.63
N GLY A 136 16.76 -0.28 -4.45
CA GLY A 136 16.31 -0.74 -5.77
C GLY A 136 15.12 -1.70 -5.76
N ARG A 137 14.58 -2.06 -4.59
CA ARG A 137 13.43 -2.97 -4.43
C ARG A 137 12.21 -2.23 -3.92
N TRP A 138 11.06 -2.53 -4.50
CA TRP A 138 9.77 -2.09 -3.98
C TRP A 138 9.34 -2.99 -2.82
N GLN A 139 8.89 -2.38 -1.73
CA GLN A 139 8.34 -3.07 -0.55
C GLN A 139 7.10 -2.32 -0.05
N VAL A 140 6.17 -3.03 0.57
CA VAL A 140 5.00 -2.42 1.22
C VAL A 140 5.42 -1.84 2.56
N VAL A 141 5.23 -0.52 2.73
CA VAL A 141 5.54 0.19 3.99
C VAL A 141 4.29 0.65 4.74
N ALA A 142 3.13 0.63 4.10
CA ALA A 142 1.86 0.76 4.79
C ALA A 142 0.79 -0.08 4.10
N ASN A 143 -0.13 -0.65 4.89
CA ASN A 143 -1.23 -1.50 4.42
C ASN A 143 -2.49 -1.26 5.24
N ALA A 144 -3.63 -1.20 4.54
CA ALA A 144 -4.94 -1.32 5.13
C ALA A 144 -5.81 -2.23 4.27
N GLN A 145 -6.59 -3.10 4.91
CA GLN A 145 -7.47 -4.02 4.22
C GLN A 145 -8.86 -4.00 4.86
N LEU A 146 -9.87 -3.77 4.03
CA LEU A 146 -11.26 -3.70 4.44
C LEU A 146 -12.06 -4.81 3.74
N PRO A 147 -12.86 -5.62 4.46
CA PRO A 147 -13.74 -6.58 3.83
C PRO A 147 -14.79 -5.85 2.98
N ILE A 148 -15.15 -6.45 1.85
CA ILE A 148 -16.28 -6.01 1.03
C ILE A 148 -17.46 -6.93 1.39
N GLU A 149 -18.45 -6.34 2.06
CA GLU A 149 -19.71 -7.05 2.35
C GLU A 149 -20.49 -7.29 1.06
N LYS A 150 -21.19 -8.42 1.00
CA LYS A 150 -22.03 -8.82 -0.14
C LYS A 150 -23.41 -8.21 -0.05
#